data_da53d00bdf6b1a100f3619be66275256
#
_entry.id   da53d00bdf6b1a100f3619be66275256
#
_cell.length_a   1.000
_cell.length_b   1.000
_cell.length_c   1.000
_cell.angle_alpha   90.00
_cell.angle_beta   90.00
_cell.angle_gamma   90.00
#
_symmetry.space_group_name_H-M   'P 1'
#
loop_
_entity.id
_entity.type
_entity.pdbx_description
1 polymer ?
#
loop_
_entity_poly.entity_id
_entity_poly.type
_entity_poly.pdbx_seq_one_letter_code
_entity_poly.pdbx_strand_id
1 'polypeptide(L)'
;MSNNITSITRQLIADEIETSKISICGKLNDAEFLNRIFDLEQLPSQDKRYKTAFGDISCHSRFGDYETITWMFNDSRFNLLHCNDELFIRFICETLNPAVMHKQEDLDKLKAIYSRYLRGDGYELYIRYNISSMPIYGVRKIETGIDIQEKSIQQYLDSEYVLSKVNLMKSMVKTNTDLALGSAKELLEIVC
;
A
#
# COMPACT_ATOMS: atom_id res chain seq x y z
N MET A 1 -12.69 -4.88 3.40
CA MET A 1 -11.37 -4.46 3.94
C MET A 1 -11.44 -2.95 4.15
N SER A 2 -11.04 -2.44 5.30
CA SER A 2 -11.01 -1.00 5.54
C SER A 2 -9.81 -0.40 4.79
N ASN A 3 -10.04 0.66 4.01
CA ASN A 3 -8.95 1.43 3.43
C ASN A 3 -8.30 2.26 4.54
N ASN A 4 -7.02 2.02 4.80
CA ASN A 4 -6.24 2.78 5.78
C ASN A 4 -5.57 3.99 5.13
N ILE A 5 -5.26 3.93 3.83
CA ILE A 5 -4.82 5.10 3.05
C ILE A 5 -6.07 5.87 2.64
N THR A 6 -6.25 7.03 3.24
CA THR A 6 -7.47 7.83 3.07
C THR A 6 -7.60 8.40 1.65
N SER A 7 -8.83 8.66 1.22
CA SER A 7 -9.09 9.34 -0.06
C SER A 7 -8.52 10.77 -0.07
N ILE A 8 -8.42 11.41 1.10
CA ILE A 8 -7.79 12.73 1.26
C ILE A 8 -6.30 12.64 0.93
N THR A 9 -5.59 11.66 1.49
CA THR A 9 -4.17 11.42 1.19
C THR A 9 -3.95 11.17 -0.31
N ARG A 10 -4.81 10.37 -0.94
CA ARG A 10 -4.72 10.09 -2.38
C ARG A 10 -4.96 11.32 -3.23
N GLN A 11 -5.94 12.16 -2.86
CA GLN A 11 -6.20 13.42 -3.53
C GLN A 11 -5.02 14.39 -3.39
N LEU A 12 -4.47 14.55 -2.19
CA LEU A 12 -3.31 15.41 -1.95
C LEU A 12 -2.07 14.98 -2.75
N ILE A 13 -1.87 13.66 -2.90
CA ILE A 13 -0.83 13.11 -3.77
C ILE A 13 -1.07 13.53 -5.23
N ALA A 14 -2.29 13.34 -5.74
CA ALA A 14 -2.64 13.72 -7.11
C ALA A 14 -2.45 15.24 -7.35
N ASP A 15 -2.94 16.07 -6.44
CA ASP A 15 -2.87 17.55 -6.54
C ASP A 15 -1.41 18.06 -6.53
N GLU A 16 -0.53 17.47 -5.69
CA GLU A 16 0.87 17.89 -5.66
C GLU A 16 1.65 17.41 -6.90
N ILE A 17 1.36 16.23 -7.43
CA ILE A 17 1.92 15.75 -8.70
C ILE A 17 1.50 16.67 -9.84
N GLU A 18 0.21 17.04 -9.91
CA GLU A 18 -0.32 17.97 -10.92
C GLU A 18 0.35 19.35 -10.84
N THR A 19 0.43 19.91 -9.64
CA THR A 19 1.07 21.20 -9.40
C THR A 19 2.55 21.20 -9.75
N SER A 20 3.23 20.11 -9.45
CA SER A 20 4.66 19.91 -9.74
C SER A 20 4.93 19.56 -11.20
N LYS A 21 3.89 19.32 -12.00
CA LYS A 21 3.95 18.93 -13.42
C LYS A 21 4.86 17.72 -13.68
N ILE A 22 4.81 16.74 -12.79
CA ILE A 22 5.61 15.51 -12.89
C ILE A 22 4.81 14.47 -13.65
N SER A 23 5.34 13.98 -14.77
CA SER A 23 4.72 12.86 -15.48
C SER A 23 4.78 11.59 -14.63
N ILE A 24 3.63 11.00 -14.32
CA ILE A 24 3.50 9.73 -13.60
C ILE A 24 4.07 8.58 -14.42
N CYS A 25 3.88 8.63 -15.73
CA CYS A 25 4.24 7.57 -16.68
C CYS A 25 5.70 7.63 -17.14
N GLY A 26 6.48 8.63 -16.70
CA GLY A 26 7.87 8.80 -17.12
C GLY A 26 8.03 8.89 -18.62
N LYS A 27 8.74 7.92 -19.24
CA LYS A 27 8.92 7.81 -20.70
C LYS A 27 7.90 6.90 -21.39
N LEU A 28 7.06 6.18 -20.62
CA LEU A 28 5.99 5.38 -21.18
C LEU A 28 4.82 6.27 -21.59
N ASN A 29 4.00 5.82 -22.54
CA ASN A 29 2.69 6.41 -22.71
C ASN A 29 1.72 5.90 -21.63
N ASP A 30 0.61 6.62 -21.44
CA ASP A 30 -0.33 6.31 -20.35
C ASP A 30 -0.90 4.89 -20.44
N ALA A 31 -1.21 4.40 -21.65
CA ALA A 31 -1.74 3.06 -21.84
C ALA A 31 -0.69 1.99 -21.51
N GLU A 32 0.56 2.17 -21.92
CA GLU A 32 1.67 1.27 -21.59
C GLU A 32 1.90 1.22 -20.08
N PHE A 33 1.90 2.38 -19.42
CA PHE A 33 2.06 2.47 -17.99
C PHE A 33 0.90 1.80 -17.24
N LEU A 34 -0.34 2.18 -17.56
CA LEU A 34 -1.52 1.66 -16.89
C LEU A 34 -1.71 0.15 -17.13
N ASN A 35 -1.31 -0.36 -18.31
CA ASN A 35 -1.40 -1.80 -18.60
C ASN A 35 -0.45 -2.66 -17.74
N ARG A 36 0.52 -2.06 -17.05
CA ARG A 36 1.37 -2.75 -16.09
C ARG A 36 0.66 -3.01 -14.75
N ILE A 37 -0.41 -2.25 -14.50
CA ILE A 37 -1.19 -2.28 -13.25
C ILE A 37 -2.55 -2.93 -13.47
N PHE A 38 -3.20 -2.56 -14.56
CA PHE A 38 -4.55 -2.99 -14.94
C PHE A 38 -4.49 -3.81 -16.23
N ASP A 39 -5.40 -4.75 -16.40
CA ASP A 39 -5.60 -5.43 -17.69
C ASP A 39 -6.49 -4.55 -18.58
N LEU A 40 -5.88 -3.61 -19.31
CA LEU A 40 -6.61 -2.65 -20.14
C LEU A 40 -7.35 -3.30 -21.32
N GLU A 41 -6.97 -4.52 -21.71
CA GLU A 41 -7.68 -5.26 -22.77
C GLU A 41 -9.01 -5.83 -22.27
N GLN A 42 -9.15 -6.03 -20.95
CA GLN A 42 -10.40 -6.48 -20.34
C GLN A 42 -11.29 -5.34 -19.86
N LEU A 43 -10.74 -4.12 -19.76
CA LEU A 43 -11.52 -2.96 -19.33
C LEU A 43 -12.27 -2.33 -20.53
N PRO A 44 -13.51 -1.87 -20.32
CA PRO A 44 -14.30 -1.26 -21.38
C PRO A 44 -13.69 0.08 -21.80
N SER A 45 -13.78 0.37 -23.09
CA SER A 45 -13.51 1.71 -23.62
C SER A 45 -14.61 2.69 -23.19
N GLN A 46 -14.24 3.94 -22.94
CA GLN A 46 -15.18 5.06 -22.77
C GLN A 46 -15.51 5.74 -24.12
N ASP A 47 -14.68 5.49 -25.13
CA ASP A 47 -14.90 5.97 -26.48
C ASP A 47 -15.41 4.83 -27.37
N LYS A 48 -16.60 4.99 -27.93
CA LYS A 48 -17.27 3.97 -28.79
C LYS A 48 -16.48 3.57 -30.04
N ARG A 49 -15.45 4.33 -30.41
CA ARG A 49 -14.56 4.01 -31.55
C ARG A 49 -13.61 2.83 -31.22
N TYR A 50 -13.40 2.55 -29.95
CA TYR A 50 -12.46 1.53 -29.47
C TYR A 50 -13.20 0.43 -28.72
N LYS A 51 -12.65 -0.79 -28.77
CA LYS A 51 -13.24 -1.95 -28.07
C LYS A 51 -12.79 -2.03 -26.62
N THR A 52 -11.54 -1.65 -26.36
CA THR A 52 -10.88 -1.82 -25.06
C THR A 52 -10.33 -0.50 -24.55
N ALA A 53 -10.10 -0.41 -23.25
CA ALA A 53 -9.49 0.75 -22.64
C ALA A 53 -8.06 1.00 -23.16
N PHE A 54 -7.33 -0.04 -23.57
CA PHE A 54 -6.00 0.13 -24.14
C PHE A 54 -6.01 0.98 -25.42
N GLY A 55 -6.89 0.65 -26.37
CA GLY A 55 -7.01 1.39 -27.62
C GLY A 55 -7.46 2.84 -27.44
N ASP A 56 -8.45 3.04 -26.58
CA ASP A 56 -9.01 4.33 -26.18
C ASP A 56 -7.91 5.22 -25.55
N ILE A 57 -7.29 4.77 -24.48
CA ILE A 57 -6.27 5.53 -23.75
C ILE A 57 -5.04 5.81 -24.64
N SER A 58 -4.59 4.83 -25.42
CA SER A 58 -3.46 5.01 -26.35
C SER A 58 -3.71 6.14 -27.36
N CYS A 59 -4.94 6.26 -27.85
CA CYS A 59 -5.29 7.29 -28.79
C CYS A 59 -5.36 8.66 -28.11
N HIS A 60 -6.12 8.78 -27.04
CA HIS A 60 -6.32 10.06 -26.34
C HIS A 60 -5.02 10.59 -25.73
N SER A 61 -4.18 9.74 -25.17
CA SER A 61 -2.85 10.12 -24.67
C SER A 61 -1.95 10.67 -25.77
N ARG A 62 -1.98 10.05 -26.97
CA ARG A 62 -1.17 10.50 -28.12
C ARG A 62 -1.57 11.89 -28.62
N PHE A 63 -2.86 12.20 -28.58
CA PHE A 63 -3.39 13.49 -29.06
C PHE A 63 -3.45 14.56 -27.97
N GLY A 64 -3.11 14.22 -26.73
CA GLY A 64 -3.11 15.16 -25.60
C GLY A 64 -4.52 15.57 -25.19
N ASP A 65 -5.50 14.67 -25.32
CA ASP A 65 -6.90 14.94 -25.03
C ASP A 65 -7.21 14.99 -23.53
N TYR A 66 -6.28 14.55 -22.69
CA TYR A 66 -6.43 14.60 -21.24
C TYR A 66 -6.03 15.98 -20.68
N GLU A 67 -6.94 16.61 -19.95
CA GLU A 67 -6.75 17.97 -19.42
C GLU A 67 -5.68 18.06 -18.32
N THR A 68 -5.46 16.96 -17.58
CA THR A 68 -4.55 16.93 -16.42
C THR A 68 -3.59 15.73 -16.52
N ILE A 69 -2.40 15.88 -15.93
CA ILE A 69 -1.39 14.81 -15.86
C ILE A 69 -1.92 13.66 -14.96
N THR A 70 -2.77 14.01 -14.01
CA THR A 70 -3.33 13.09 -13.00
C THR A 70 -4.73 12.59 -13.36
N TRP A 71 -5.17 12.72 -14.62
CA TRP A 71 -6.50 12.33 -15.09
C TRP A 71 -6.91 10.92 -14.62
N MET A 72 -5.95 9.98 -14.54
CA MET A 72 -6.18 8.60 -14.18
C MET A 72 -6.69 8.41 -12.73
N PHE A 73 -6.49 9.40 -11.85
CA PHE A 73 -7.03 9.36 -10.49
C PHE A 73 -8.55 9.50 -10.47
N ASN A 74 -9.09 10.24 -11.44
CA ASN A 74 -10.52 10.53 -11.56
C ASN A 74 -11.23 9.58 -12.54
N ASP A 75 -10.50 8.73 -13.27
CA ASP A 75 -11.10 7.77 -14.19
C ASP A 75 -11.78 6.63 -13.44
N SER A 76 -13.07 6.43 -13.71
CA SER A 76 -13.89 5.43 -13.02
C SER A 76 -13.43 3.98 -13.25
N ARG A 77 -12.69 3.71 -14.33
CA ARG A 77 -12.12 2.38 -14.62
C ARG A 77 -11.07 1.96 -13.60
N PHE A 78 -10.31 2.92 -13.07
CA PHE A 78 -9.21 2.69 -12.14
C PHE A 78 -9.59 2.97 -10.70
N ASN A 79 -10.49 3.96 -10.49
CA ASN A 79 -11.02 4.36 -9.18
C ASN A 79 -9.92 4.58 -8.11
N LEU A 80 -8.78 5.18 -8.51
CA LEU A 80 -7.59 5.27 -7.67
C LEU A 80 -7.83 6.01 -6.35
N LEU A 81 -8.75 6.97 -6.33
CA LEU A 81 -9.11 7.69 -5.11
C LEU A 81 -9.83 6.82 -4.07
N HIS A 82 -10.54 5.76 -4.53
CA HIS A 82 -11.39 4.94 -3.64
C HIS A 82 -11.14 3.42 -3.75
N CYS A 83 -10.20 2.98 -4.60
CA CYS A 83 -9.82 1.57 -4.71
C CYS A 83 -9.24 1.06 -3.39
N ASN A 84 -9.08 -0.26 -3.25
CA ASN A 84 -8.41 -0.83 -2.08
C ASN A 84 -6.95 -0.38 -1.98
N ASP A 85 -6.39 -0.42 -0.75
CA ASP A 85 -5.02 0.03 -0.49
C ASP A 85 -3.98 -0.76 -1.30
N GLU A 86 -4.20 -2.06 -1.52
CA GLU A 86 -3.27 -2.92 -2.26
C GLU A 86 -3.09 -2.43 -3.70
N LEU A 87 -4.18 -2.09 -4.38
CA LEU A 87 -4.14 -1.56 -5.74
C LEU A 87 -3.49 -0.19 -5.78
N PHE A 88 -3.79 0.70 -4.82
CA PHE A 88 -3.18 2.01 -4.74
C PHE A 88 -1.68 1.93 -4.44
N ILE A 89 -1.26 1.05 -3.53
CA ILE A 89 0.15 0.77 -3.25
C ILE A 89 0.86 0.22 -4.50
N ARG A 90 0.21 -0.71 -5.22
CA ARG A 90 0.75 -1.22 -6.50
C ARG A 90 0.95 -0.09 -7.51
N PHE A 91 -0.01 0.82 -7.62
CA PHE A 91 0.10 2.00 -8.48
C PHE A 91 1.31 2.87 -8.08
N ILE A 92 1.46 3.23 -6.80
CA ILE A 92 2.61 4.00 -6.30
C ILE A 92 3.94 3.29 -6.60
N CYS A 93 4.03 1.98 -6.31
CA CYS A 93 5.25 1.22 -6.56
C CYS A 93 5.60 1.16 -8.05
N GLU A 94 4.58 1.09 -8.92
CA GLU A 94 4.80 1.06 -10.36
C GLU A 94 5.26 2.42 -10.90
N THR A 95 4.79 3.54 -10.36
CA THR A 95 5.32 4.87 -10.73
C THR A 95 6.80 5.02 -10.41
N LEU A 96 7.30 4.33 -9.38
CA LEU A 96 8.71 4.35 -8.96
C LEU A 96 9.55 3.24 -9.60
N ASN A 97 8.96 2.42 -10.48
CA ASN A 97 9.64 1.31 -11.12
C ASN A 97 10.69 1.82 -12.11
N PRO A 98 11.94 1.31 -12.09
CA PRO A 98 12.97 1.70 -13.06
C PRO A 98 12.56 1.56 -14.52
N ALA A 99 11.66 0.62 -14.84
CA ALA A 99 11.15 0.42 -16.19
C ALA A 99 10.33 1.62 -16.72
N VAL A 100 9.83 2.50 -15.84
CA VAL A 100 9.13 3.72 -16.22
C VAL A 100 10.09 4.82 -16.70
N MET A 101 11.37 4.71 -16.32
CA MET A 101 12.46 5.56 -16.81
C MET A 101 12.23 7.06 -16.58
N HIS A 102 11.91 7.44 -15.35
CA HIS A 102 11.87 8.84 -14.97
C HIS A 102 13.25 9.51 -15.07
N LYS A 103 13.26 10.85 -15.24
CA LYS A 103 14.43 11.64 -14.88
C LYS A 103 14.66 11.54 -13.37
N GLN A 104 15.92 11.57 -12.94
CA GLN A 104 16.26 11.42 -11.52
C GLN A 104 15.56 12.47 -10.63
N GLU A 105 15.49 13.72 -11.13
CA GLU A 105 14.82 14.81 -10.41
C GLU A 105 13.32 14.52 -10.18
N ASP A 106 12.62 14.01 -11.21
CA ASP A 106 11.19 13.67 -11.12
C ASP A 106 10.97 12.48 -10.19
N LEU A 107 11.84 11.48 -10.25
CA LEU A 107 11.81 10.33 -9.35
C LEU A 107 11.99 10.76 -7.89
N ASP A 108 12.93 11.67 -7.61
CA ASP A 108 13.18 12.16 -6.26
C ASP A 108 12.00 12.98 -5.72
N LYS A 109 11.35 13.79 -6.57
CA LYS A 109 10.12 14.51 -6.24
C LYS A 109 8.96 13.55 -5.95
N LEU A 110 8.74 12.55 -6.80
CA LEU A 110 7.69 11.53 -6.56
C LEU A 110 7.90 10.81 -5.22
N LYS A 111 9.14 10.39 -4.92
CA LYS A 111 9.47 9.77 -3.63
C LYS A 111 9.18 10.69 -2.45
N ALA A 112 9.51 11.97 -2.57
CA ALA A 112 9.25 12.95 -1.52
C ALA A 112 7.75 13.16 -1.29
N ILE A 113 6.95 13.27 -2.36
CA ILE A 113 5.49 13.40 -2.33
C ILE A 113 4.88 12.17 -1.63
N TYR A 114 5.18 10.98 -2.11
CA TYR A 114 4.64 9.75 -1.54
C TYR A 114 5.04 9.58 -0.08
N SER A 115 6.32 9.80 0.27
CA SER A 115 6.79 9.67 1.65
C SER A 115 6.10 10.65 2.60
N ARG A 116 5.83 11.88 2.15
CA ARG A 116 5.17 12.91 2.95
C ARG A 116 3.74 12.52 3.29
N TYR A 117 2.94 12.20 2.28
CA TYR A 117 1.51 11.98 2.48
C TYR A 117 1.18 10.61 3.05
N LEU A 118 1.86 9.55 2.61
CA LEU A 118 1.65 8.20 3.16
C LEU A 118 1.95 8.13 4.65
N ARG A 119 2.93 8.91 5.13
CA ARG A 119 3.28 8.93 6.55
C ARG A 119 2.14 9.41 7.43
N GLY A 120 1.30 10.30 6.93
CA GLY A 120 0.08 10.76 7.63
C GLY A 120 -0.91 9.63 7.94
N ASP A 121 -0.98 8.64 7.08
CA ASP A 121 -1.83 7.45 7.23
C ASP A 121 -1.08 6.25 7.84
N GLY A 122 0.14 6.46 8.33
CA GLY A 122 0.95 5.42 8.98
C GLY A 122 1.65 4.46 8.01
N TYR A 123 1.97 4.92 6.80
CA TYR A 123 2.72 4.14 5.81
C TYR A 123 4.05 4.79 5.46
N GLU A 124 5.02 3.98 5.04
CA GLU A 124 6.31 4.44 4.55
C GLU A 124 6.74 3.74 3.27
N LEU A 125 7.48 4.49 2.43
CA LEU A 125 8.24 3.93 1.33
C LEU A 125 9.52 3.27 1.85
N TYR A 126 9.84 2.09 1.32
CA TYR A 126 11.11 1.41 1.60
C TYR A 126 11.67 0.76 0.34
N ILE A 127 12.97 0.49 0.33
CA ILE A 127 13.60 -0.28 -0.74
C ILE A 127 13.36 -1.76 -0.43
N ARG A 128 12.58 -2.41 -1.28
CA ARG A 128 12.25 -3.83 -1.15
C ARG A 128 13.43 -4.73 -1.53
N TYR A 129 14.07 -4.39 -2.64
CA TYR A 129 15.28 -5.04 -3.17
C TYR A 129 15.88 -4.18 -4.28
N ASN A 130 17.05 -4.59 -4.81
CA ASN A 130 17.66 -3.95 -5.97
C ASN A 130 17.72 -4.91 -7.16
N ILE A 131 17.47 -4.40 -8.36
CA ILE A 131 17.71 -5.09 -9.63
C ILE A 131 18.78 -4.29 -10.40
N SER A 132 19.93 -4.92 -10.69
CA SER A 132 21.02 -4.26 -11.41
C SER A 132 21.39 -2.89 -10.80
N SER A 133 21.50 -2.82 -9.48
CA SER A 133 21.75 -1.60 -8.69
C SER A 133 20.64 -0.56 -8.70
N MET A 134 19.51 -0.81 -9.35
CA MET A 134 18.34 0.06 -9.32
C MET A 134 17.37 -0.38 -8.20
N PRO A 135 16.95 0.54 -7.32
CA PRO A 135 16.06 0.21 -6.21
C PRO A 135 14.64 -0.06 -6.70
N ILE A 136 14.04 -1.13 -6.19
CA ILE A 136 12.61 -1.43 -6.30
C ILE A 136 11.96 -1.04 -4.99
N TYR A 137 10.99 -0.14 -5.08
CA TYR A 137 10.30 0.40 -3.92
C TYR A 137 9.09 -0.45 -3.54
N GLY A 138 8.79 -0.45 -2.26
CA GLY A 138 7.57 -0.97 -1.68
C GLY A 138 6.98 0.05 -0.70
N VAL A 139 5.73 -0.17 -0.34
CA VAL A 139 5.04 0.59 0.72
C VAL A 139 4.66 -0.40 1.81
N ARG A 140 4.93 -0.05 3.05
CA ARG A 140 4.54 -0.85 4.22
C ARG A 140 3.96 0.04 5.31
N LYS A 141 3.17 -0.57 6.18
CA LYS A 141 2.68 0.10 7.38
C LYS A 141 3.84 0.34 8.34
N ILE A 142 3.87 1.52 8.94
CA ILE A 142 4.86 1.85 9.98
C ILE A 142 4.47 1.05 11.23
N GLU A 143 5.35 0.19 11.68
CA GLU A 143 5.14 -0.55 12.94
C GLU A 143 5.40 0.40 14.10
N THR A 144 4.42 0.57 14.96
CA THR A 144 4.58 1.30 16.22
C THR A 144 5.20 0.40 17.28
N GLY A 145 5.77 0.98 18.33
CA GLY A 145 6.28 0.19 19.46
C GLY A 145 5.21 -0.72 20.08
N ILE A 146 3.92 -0.32 20.00
CA ILE A 146 2.79 -1.11 20.45
C ILE A 146 2.58 -2.33 19.56
N ASP A 147 2.65 -2.18 18.23
CA ASP A 147 2.50 -3.30 17.27
C ASP A 147 3.61 -4.36 17.47
N ILE A 148 4.83 -3.90 17.79
CA ILE A 148 5.98 -4.79 18.09
C ILE A 148 5.73 -5.56 19.39
N GLN A 149 5.21 -4.89 20.42
CA GLN A 149 4.88 -5.52 21.68
C GLN A 149 3.72 -6.52 21.51
N GLU A 150 2.66 -6.16 20.78
CA GLU A 150 1.57 -7.09 20.49
C GLU A 150 2.04 -8.34 19.75
N LYS A 151 2.88 -8.20 18.71
CA LYS A 151 3.46 -9.35 17.99
C LYS A 151 4.32 -10.22 18.90
N SER A 152 5.11 -9.60 19.77
CA SER A 152 5.93 -10.32 20.75
C SER A 152 5.06 -11.09 21.74
N ILE A 153 4.03 -10.45 22.29
CA ILE A 153 3.07 -11.07 23.21
C ILE A 153 2.35 -12.22 22.51
N GLN A 154 1.90 -12.03 21.25
CA GLN A 154 1.23 -13.07 20.48
C GLN A 154 2.16 -14.27 20.23
N GLN A 155 3.42 -14.03 19.93
CA GLN A 155 4.43 -15.08 19.75
C GLN A 155 4.69 -15.87 21.04
N TYR A 156 4.66 -15.20 22.19
CA TYR A 156 4.73 -15.87 23.50
C TYR A 156 3.44 -16.61 23.84
N LEU A 157 2.28 -16.06 23.50
CA LEU A 157 0.97 -16.69 23.73
C LEU A 157 0.77 -17.96 22.88
N ASP A 158 1.37 -18.00 21.68
CA ASP A 158 1.34 -19.19 20.81
C ASP A 158 2.36 -20.26 21.22
N SER A 159 3.19 -20.01 22.21
CA SER A 159 4.11 -21.02 22.71
C SER A 159 3.36 -22.17 23.43
N GLU A 160 3.76 -23.39 23.19
CA GLU A 160 3.15 -24.59 23.78
C GLU A 160 3.10 -24.52 25.32
N TYR A 161 4.08 -23.88 25.93
CA TYR A 161 4.15 -23.63 27.37
C TYR A 161 3.01 -22.72 27.85
N VAL A 162 2.77 -21.60 27.17
CA VAL A 162 1.71 -20.63 27.57
C VAL A 162 0.34 -21.26 27.36
N LEU A 163 0.13 -21.98 26.26
CA LEU A 163 -1.11 -22.72 26.02
C LEU A 163 -1.36 -23.77 27.10
N SER A 164 -0.32 -24.49 27.54
CA SER A 164 -0.42 -25.47 28.63
C SER A 164 -0.81 -24.81 29.96
N LYS A 165 -0.21 -23.66 30.31
CA LYS A 165 -0.53 -22.88 31.52
C LYS A 165 -1.94 -22.30 31.47
N VAL A 166 -2.37 -21.76 30.35
CA VAL A 166 -3.76 -21.28 30.16
C VAL A 166 -4.77 -22.41 30.31
N ASN A 167 -4.50 -23.57 29.73
CA ASN A 167 -5.36 -24.74 29.86
C ASN A 167 -5.40 -25.25 31.30
N LEU A 168 -4.27 -25.25 31.98
CA LEU A 168 -4.19 -25.60 33.42
C LEU A 168 -5.04 -24.63 34.27
N MET A 169 -4.89 -23.31 34.05
CA MET A 169 -5.71 -22.30 34.74
C MET A 169 -7.21 -22.49 34.52
N LYS A 170 -7.61 -22.73 33.25
CA LYS A 170 -9.04 -22.98 32.92
C LYS A 170 -9.58 -24.22 33.63
N SER A 171 -8.79 -25.27 33.77
CA SER A 171 -9.18 -26.48 34.47
C SER A 171 -9.29 -26.28 35.97
N MET A 172 -8.50 -25.38 36.55
CA MET A 172 -8.41 -25.15 38.00
C MET A 172 -9.35 -24.07 38.53
N VAL A 173 -9.85 -23.17 37.69
CA VAL A 173 -10.77 -22.07 38.10
C VAL A 173 -12.00 -22.61 38.88
N LYS A 174 -12.46 -23.80 38.55
CA LYS A 174 -13.64 -24.42 39.21
C LYS A 174 -13.31 -25.25 40.43
N THR A 175 -12.05 -25.66 40.60
CA THR A 175 -11.65 -26.63 41.64
C THR A 175 -10.70 -26.05 42.66
N ASN A 176 -9.84 -25.10 42.28
CA ASN A 176 -8.86 -24.49 43.18
C ASN A 176 -8.48 -23.09 42.70
N THR A 177 -9.19 -22.08 43.16
CA THR A 177 -9.04 -20.69 42.72
C THR A 177 -7.66 -20.09 43.05
N ASP A 178 -7.06 -20.50 44.19
CA ASP A 178 -5.77 -19.97 44.64
C ASP A 178 -4.63 -20.47 43.72
N LEU A 179 -4.71 -21.69 43.26
CA LEU A 179 -3.74 -22.27 42.29
C LEU A 179 -3.89 -21.63 40.90
N ALA A 180 -5.11 -21.31 40.49
CA ALA A 180 -5.36 -20.61 39.25
C ALA A 180 -4.80 -19.18 39.28
N LEU A 181 -4.94 -18.48 40.41
CA LEU A 181 -4.38 -17.14 40.63
C LEU A 181 -2.85 -17.17 40.68
N GLY A 182 -2.24 -18.19 41.30
CA GLY A 182 -0.78 -18.39 41.30
C GLY A 182 -0.22 -18.59 39.89
N SER A 183 -0.88 -19.41 39.06
CA SER A 183 -0.50 -19.63 37.69
C SER A 183 -0.72 -18.42 36.80
N ALA A 184 -1.72 -17.58 37.04
CA ALA A 184 -1.93 -16.31 36.35
C ALA A 184 -0.82 -15.29 36.67
N LYS A 185 -0.40 -15.22 37.95
CA LYS A 185 0.70 -14.35 38.37
C LYS A 185 2.03 -14.75 37.71
N GLU A 186 2.32 -16.06 37.69
CA GLU A 186 3.53 -16.61 37.03
C GLU A 186 3.56 -16.31 35.55
N LEU A 187 2.41 -16.35 34.85
CA LEU A 187 2.28 -15.97 33.44
C LEU A 187 2.53 -14.48 33.23
N LEU A 188 2.02 -13.61 34.10
CA LEU A 188 2.25 -12.16 34.04
C LEU A 188 3.73 -11.81 34.29
N GLU A 189 4.41 -12.52 35.19
CA GLU A 189 5.83 -12.31 35.46
C GLU A 189 6.74 -12.73 34.30
N ILE A 190 6.27 -13.66 33.43
CA ILE A 190 7.02 -14.11 32.23
C ILE A 190 6.81 -13.12 31.07
N VAL A 191 5.67 -12.42 31.00
CA VAL A 191 5.31 -11.53 29.89
C VAL A 191 5.72 -10.08 30.15
N CYS A 192 5.98 -9.67 31.39
CA CYS A 192 6.46 -8.36 31.79
C CYS A 192 7.97 -8.33 32.01
#